data_b7b06a2863321b6bf3e695e3ca416941
#
_entry.id   b7b06a2863321b6bf3e695e3ca416941
#
_cell.length_a   1.000
_cell.length_b   1.000
_cell.length_c   1.000
_cell.angle_alpha   90.00
_cell.angle_beta   90.00
_cell.angle_gamma   90.00
#
_symmetry.space_group_name_H-M   'P 1'
#
loop_
_entity.id
_entity.type
_entity.pdbx_description
1 polymer ?
#
loop_
_entity_poly.entity_id
_entity_poly.type
_entity_poly.pdbx_seq_one_letter_code
_entity_poly.pdbx_strand_id
1 'polypeptide(L)'
;PHAWRYRDYVVRAFNKDKPYPDFVREQVAGDEISSSSPESLIATGFLRMGPWEQTGMSVFKETRQFWLDDVTDSVGQTFLAHPMQCAKCHDHKFDPVPTRDYYRMMAIFSTTQFAEHEVTFLKNENLNHFESSHNLVKTKINGYEKQRSALEQKMQANRKDETGEAKIGDNGLDPGDDASNARILKNISRHKIEADRTKPRVHGVFTGKTVKKKNVSGLIEPVAKPWDGPGYIEKDTIL
;
A
#
# COMPACT_ATOMS: atom_id res chain seq x y z
N PRO A 1 7.14 -2.32 1.60
CA PRO A 1 8.21 -1.62 2.33
C PRO A 1 7.94 -1.46 3.83
N HIS A 2 6.68 -1.26 4.26
CA HIS A 2 6.31 -0.98 5.65
C HIS A 2 5.84 -2.20 6.46
N ALA A 3 5.91 -3.41 5.92
CA ALA A 3 5.50 -4.64 6.60
C ALA A 3 6.30 -4.93 7.89
N TRP A 4 7.51 -4.36 8.01
CA TRP A 4 8.33 -4.48 9.21
C TRP A 4 7.65 -3.91 10.46
N ARG A 5 6.81 -2.88 10.32
CA ARG A 5 6.06 -2.30 11.45
C ARG A 5 5.09 -3.31 12.06
N TYR A 6 4.39 -4.08 11.21
CA TYR A 6 3.52 -5.17 11.67
C TYR A 6 4.32 -6.28 12.37
N ARG A 7 5.43 -6.72 11.78
CA ARG A 7 6.31 -7.71 12.44
C ARG A 7 6.74 -7.22 13.83
N ASP A 8 7.18 -5.97 13.91
CA ASP A 8 7.64 -5.40 15.17
C ASP A 8 6.50 -5.21 16.18
N TYR A 9 5.26 -4.95 15.71
CA TYR A 9 4.06 -4.98 16.54
C TYR A 9 3.87 -6.36 17.18
N VAL A 10 3.94 -7.42 16.40
CA VAL A 10 3.80 -8.79 16.92
C VAL A 10 4.85 -9.07 18.00
N VAL A 11 6.11 -8.76 17.72
CA VAL A 11 7.22 -8.94 18.68
C VAL A 11 6.95 -8.14 19.96
N ARG A 12 6.52 -6.88 19.84
CA ARG A 12 6.19 -6.06 21.00
C ARG A 12 5.01 -6.59 21.81
N ALA A 13 3.98 -7.10 21.14
CA ALA A 13 2.81 -7.67 21.77
C ALA A 13 3.18 -8.87 22.65
N PHE A 14 3.98 -9.79 22.13
CA PHE A 14 4.48 -10.93 22.92
C PHE A 14 5.41 -10.49 24.05
N ASN A 15 6.34 -9.59 23.82
CA ASN A 15 7.26 -9.10 24.85
C ASN A 15 6.54 -8.36 26.01
N LYS A 16 5.36 -7.78 25.74
CA LYS A 16 4.55 -7.09 26.74
C LYS A 16 3.48 -7.98 27.36
N ASP A 17 3.44 -9.26 27.00
CA ASP A 17 2.40 -10.20 27.41
C ASP A 17 0.99 -9.61 27.18
N LYS A 18 0.77 -9.07 25.98
CA LYS A 18 -0.52 -8.46 25.61
C LYS A 18 -1.65 -9.50 25.75
N PRO A 19 -2.78 -9.17 26.39
CA PRO A 19 -3.93 -10.06 26.49
C PRO A 19 -4.37 -10.55 25.11
N TYR A 20 -4.53 -11.87 24.95
CA TYR A 20 -4.87 -12.47 23.68
C TYR A 20 -6.12 -11.89 23.00
N PRO A 21 -7.22 -11.59 23.72
CA PRO A 21 -8.39 -10.94 23.13
C PRO A 21 -8.07 -9.58 22.50
N ASP A 22 -7.20 -8.79 23.12
CA ASP A 22 -6.80 -7.48 22.60
C ASP A 22 -5.86 -7.64 21.38
N PHE A 23 -4.94 -8.60 21.44
CA PHE A 23 -4.07 -8.96 20.33
C PHE A 23 -4.88 -9.36 19.08
N VAL A 24 -5.93 -10.16 19.23
CA VAL A 24 -6.82 -10.56 18.13
C VAL A 24 -7.61 -9.37 17.61
N ARG A 25 -8.27 -8.61 18.52
CA ARG A 25 -9.12 -7.49 18.14
C ARG A 25 -8.36 -6.42 17.35
N GLU A 26 -7.17 -6.07 17.79
CA GLU A 26 -6.35 -5.07 17.11
C GLU A 26 -5.96 -5.51 15.69
N GLN A 27 -5.70 -6.79 15.47
CA GLN A 27 -5.32 -7.30 14.15
C GLN A 27 -6.49 -7.44 13.18
N VAL A 28 -7.68 -7.74 13.69
CA VAL A 28 -8.88 -7.98 12.86
C VAL A 28 -9.71 -6.71 12.66
N ALA A 29 -9.73 -5.81 13.63
CA ALA A 29 -10.60 -4.63 13.64
C ALA A 29 -9.94 -3.38 14.25
N GLY A 30 -8.61 -3.27 14.16
CA GLY A 30 -7.86 -2.17 14.78
C GLY A 30 -8.21 -0.79 14.23
N ASP A 31 -8.58 -0.70 12.97
CA ASP A 31 -9.04 0.53 12.32
C ASP A 31 -10.43 0.99 12.80
N GLU A 32 -11.28 0.05 13.22
CA GLU A 32 -12.61 0.34 13.77
C GLU A 32 -12.57 0.64 15.28
N ILE A 33 -11.75 -0.10 16.04
CA ILE A 33 -11.64 0.06 17.50
C ILE A 33 -11.01 1.40 17.86
N SER A 34 -9.93 1.76 17.18
CA SER A 34 -9.22 3.00 17.46
C SER A 34 -8.44 3.49 16.24
N SER A 35 -9.13 4.20 15.36
CA SER A 35 -8.55 4.81 14.17
C SER A 35 -7.44 5.84 14.46
N SER A 36 -7.31 6.29 15.71
CA SER A 36 -6.27 7.21 16.17
C SER A 36 -5.09 6.52 16.86
N SER A 37 -5.21 5.23 17.19
CA SER A 37 -4.13 4.48 17.84
C SER A 37 -3.11 3.97 16.81
N PRO A 38 -1.85 4.43 16.87
CA PRO A 38 -0.80 3.90 16.02
C PRO A 38 -0.63 2.38 16.09
N GLU A 39 -0.66 1.80 17.29
CA GLU A 39 -0.52 0.35 17.50
C GLU A 39 -1.66 -0.43 16.85
N SER A 40 -2.91 0.02 17.01
CA SER A 40 -4.09 -0.63 16.43
C SER A 40 -4.07 -0.58 14.90
N LEU A 41 -3.69 0.56 14.31
CA LEU A 41 -3.55 0.68 12.87
C LEU A 41 -2.40 -0.20 12.32
N ILE A 42 -1.28 -0.29 13.03
CA ILE A 42 -0.16 -1.18 12.67
C ILE A 42 -0.61 -2.64 12.71
N ALA A 43 -1.41 -3.01 13.71
CA ALA A 43 -1.91 -4.37 13.89
C ALA A 43 -2.75 -4.85 12.70
N THR A 44 -3.54 -3.97 12.07
CA THR A 44 -4.35 -4.32 10.88
C THR A 44 -3.51 -4.74 9.67
N GLY A 45 -2.20 -4.56 9.73
CA GLY A 45 -1.25 -5.11 8.76
C GLY A 45 -1.40 -6.62 8.57
N PHE A 46 -1.93 -7.36 9.56
CA PHE A 46 -2.29 -8.77 9.43
C PHE A 46 -3.18 -9.03 8.21
N LEU A 47 -4.25 -8.27 8.06
CA LEU A 47 -5.21 -8.42 6.96
C LEU A 47 -4.62 -8.03 5.59
N ARG A 48 -3.43 -7.42 5.58
CA ARG A 48 -2.75 -6.99 4.36
C ARG A 48 -1.60 -7.90 3.92
N MET A 49 -1.28 -8.95 4.68
CA MET A 49 -0.14 -9.83 4.38
C MET A 49 -0.41 -10.82 3.25
N GLY A 50 -1.67 -11.05 2.89
CA GLY A 50 -2.07 -11.92 1.79
C GLY A 50 -1.65 -11.39 0.40
N PRO A 51 -1.62 -12.28 -0.61
CA PRO A 51 -1.29 -11.92 -1.98
C PRO A 51 -2.38 -11.01 -2.58
N TRP A 52 -1.95 -10.05 -3.38
CA TRP A 52 -2.83 -9.20 -4.16
C TRP A 52 -2.22 -8.97 -5.54
N GLU A 53 -2.91 -9.41 -6.57
CA GLU A 53 -2.44 -9.22 -7.93
C GLU A 53 -2.63 -7.75 -8.38
N GLN A 54 -1.55 -7.16 -8.89
CA GLN A 54 -1.53 -5.78 -9.38
C GLN A 54 -1.08 -5.65 -10.83
N THR A 55 -1.20 -6.71 -11.60
CA THR A 55 -0.82 -6.66 -13.02
C THR A 55 -1.93 -6.02 -13.85
N GLY A 56 -1.57 -5.45 -15.01
CA GLY A 56 -2.55 -4.90 -15.95
C GLY A 56 -3.48 -5.94 -16.58
N MET A 57 -3.24 -7.22 -16.32
CA MET A 57 -4.06 -8.36 -16.76
C MET A 57 -4.97 -8.89 -15.65
N SER A 58 -4.88 -8.37 -14.44
CA SER A 58 -5.70 -8.85 -13.33
C SER A 58 -7.18 -8.53 -13.56
N VAL A 59 -8.01 -9.56 -13.41
CA VAL A 59 -9.46 -9.40 -13.35
C VAL A 59 -9.84 -9.02 -11.93
N PHE A 60 -10.31 -7.83 -11.80
CA PHE A 60 -10.59 -7.12 -10.59
C PHE A 60 -11.42 -7.85 -9.55
N LYS A 61 -12.60 -8.36 -9.97
CA LYS A 61 -13.50 -9.12 -9.10
C LYS A 61 -12.86 -10.42 -8.62
N GLU A 62 -12.08 -11.09 -9.48
CA GLU A 62 -11.39 -12.33 -9.12
C GLU A 62 -10.29 -12.06 -8.08
N THR A 63 -9.46 -11.04 -8.29
CA THR A 63 -8.42 -10.67 -7.32
C THR A 63 -9.02 -10.33 -5.95
N ARG A 64 -10.15 -9.61 -5.94
CA ARG A 64 -10.87 -9.31 -4.70
C ARG A 64 -11.42 -10.57 -4.05
N GLN A 65 -12.01 -11.48 -4.83
CA GLN A 65 -12.52 -12.74 -4.31
C GLN A 65 -11.41 -13.60 -3.72
N PHE A 66 -10.27 -13.71 -4.40
CA PHE A 66 -9.11 -14.42 -3.86
C PHE A 66 -8.64 -13.84 -2.54
N TRP A 67 -8.60 -12.52 -2.42
CA TRP A 67 -8.26 -11.89 -1.16
C TRP A 67 -9.29 -12.16 -0.05
N LEU A 68 -10.58 -12.15 -0.36
CA LEU A 68 -11.63 -12.48 0.62
C LEU A 68 -11.52 -13.93 1.09
N ASP A 69 -11.25 -14.84 0.16
CA ASP A 69 -11.02 -16.25 0.48
C ASP A 69 -9.80 -16.42 1.38
N ASP A 70 -8.70 -15.77 1.02
CA ASP A 70 -7.43 -15.84 1.74
C ASP A 70 -7.53 -15.25 3.16
N VAL A 71 -8.13 -14.07 3.32
CA VAL A 71 -8.30 -13.46 4.65
C VAL A 71 -9.25 -14.26 5.54
N THR A 72 -10.31 -14.84 4.96
CA THR A 72 -11.25 -15.69 5.71
C THR A 72 -10.55 -16.93 6.25
N ASP A 73 -9.77 -17.59 5.41
CA ASP A 73 -9.01 -18.78 5.80
C ASP A 73 -7.88 -18.45 6.79
N SER A 74 -7.14 -17.36 6.54
CA SER A 74 -6.05 -16.92 7.41
C SER A 74 -6.51 -16.56 8.82
N VAL A 75 -7.64 -15.85 8.94
CA VAL A 75 -8.23 -15.52 10.25
C VAL A 75 -8.72 -16.79 10.95
N GLY A 76 -9.38 -17.71 10.23
CA GLY A 76 -9.83 -18.99 10.75
C GLY A 76 -8.67 -19.83 11.28
N GLN A 77 -7.64 -20.02 10.48
CA GLN A 77 -6.45 -20.80 10.86
C GLN A 77 -5.69 -20.17 12.03
N THR A 78 -5.48 -18.85 11.98
CA THR A 78 -4.61 -18.18 12.95
C THR A 78 -5.27 -18.02 14.32
N PHE A 79 -6.53 -17.64 14.37
CA PHE A 79 -7.19 -17.29 15.63
C PHE A 79 -8.19 -18.31 16.14
N LEU A 80 -8.71 -19.18 15.27
CA LEU A 80 -9.67 -20.22 15.64
C LEU A 80 -9.10 -21.64 15.51
N ALA A 81 -7.88 -21.77 14.97
CA ALA A 81 -7.24 -23.06 14.66
C ALA A 81 -8.06 -23.95 13.70
N HIS A 82 -8.92 -23.35 12.90
CA HIS A 82 -9.75 -24.05 11.91
C HIS A 82 -9.46 -23.57 10.49
N PRO A 83 -9.02 -24.45 9.59
CA PRO A 83 -8.94 -24.11 8.17
C PRO A 83 -10.35 -23.96 7.60
N MET A 84 -10.65 -22.78 7.06
CA MET A 84 -11.97 -22.45 6.54
C MET A 84 -12.14 -22.82 5.06
N GLN A 85 -11.06 -23.02 4.33
CA GLN A 85 -11.06 -23.15 2.87
C GLN A 85 -11.92 -24.30 2.36
N CYS A 86 -11.94 -25.44 3.05
CA CYS A 86 -12.79 -26.59 2.66
C CYS A 86 -14.28 -26.24 2.76
N ALA A 87 -14.65 -25.43 3.73
CA ALA A 87 -16.05 -25.03 3.96
C ALA A 87 -16.60 -24.08 2.88
N LYS A 88 -15.75 -23.60 1.98
CA LYS A 88 -16.18 -22.80 0.82
C LYS A 88 -17.13 -23.55 -0.12
N CYS A 89 -16.92 -24.86 -0.31
CA CYS A 89 -17.66 -25.66 -1.30
C CYS A 89 -18.66 -26.64 -0.65
N HIS A 90 -18.36 -27.12 0.55
CA HIS A 90 -19.19 -28.09 1.29
C HIS A 90 -18.92 -27.94 2.78
N ASP A 91 -19.80 -28.42 3.62
CA ASP A 91 -19.58 -28.42 5.06
C ASP A 91 -18.27 -29.15 5.39
N HIS A 92 -17.49 -28.58 6.32
CA HIS A 92 -16.18 -29.12 6.65
C HIS A 92 -16.32 -30.57 7.13
N LYS A 93 -15.45 -31.45 6.65
CA LYS A 93 -15.60 -32.89 6.88
C LYS A 93 -15.44 -33.29 8.35
N PHE A 94 -14.57 -32.62 9.07
CA PHE A 94 -14.15 -33.01 10.42
C PHE A 94 -14.58 -31.98 11.48
N ASP A 95 -14.51 -30.71 11.16
CA ASP A 95 -14.82 -29.63 12.07
C ASP A 95 -16.28 -29.16 11.89
N PRO A 96 -16.92 -28.63 12.95
CA PRO A 96 -18.32 -28.19 12.87
C PRO A 96 -18.43 -26.82 12.16
N VAL A 97 -17.90 -26.72 10.97
CA VAL A 97 -17.90 -25.51 10.14
C VAL A 97 -18.74 -25.74 8.89
N PRO A 98 -20.01 -25.34 8.88
CA PRO A 98 -20.84 -25.43 7.69
C PRO A 98 -20.42 -24.37 6.66
N THR A 99 -20.69 -24.66 5.38
CA THR A 99 -20.48 -23.73 4.26
C THR A 99 -21.09 -22.35 4.52
N ARG A 100 -22.26 -22.31 5.15
CA ARG A 100 -22.92 -21.05 5.51
C ARG A 100 -22.05 -20.17 6.42
N ASP A 101 -21.33 -20.74 7.35
CA ASP A 101 -20.51 -19.99 8.31
C ASP A 101 -19.21 -19.50 7.65
N TYR A 102 -18.68 -20.21 6.66
CA TYR A 102 -17.62 -19.68 5.79
C TYR A 102 -18.05 -18.36 5.14
N TYR A 103 -19.21 -18.34 4.47
CA TYR A 103 -19.69 -17.12 3.82
C TYR A 103 -20.10 -16.02 4.79
N ARG A 104 -20.57 -16.35 5.97
CA ARG A 104 -20.81 -15.36 7.04
C ARG A 104 -19.52 -14.69 7.49
N MET A 105 -18.46 -15.47 7.69
CA MET A 105 -17.16 -14.94 8.06
C MET A 105 -16.55 -14.11 6.93
N MET A 106 -16.63 -14.58 5.69
CA MET A 106 -16.19 -13.80 4.53
C MET A 106 -16.93 -12.46 4.40
N ALA A 107 -18.23 -12.43 4.71
CA ALA A 107 -19.05 -11.23 4.66
C ALA A 107 -18.58 -10.14 5.66
N ILE A 108 -17.95 -10.50 6.77
CA ILE A 108 -17.35 -9.54 7.73
C ILE A 108 -16.29 -8.68 7.02
N PHE A 109 -15.48 -9.27 6.14
CA PHE A 109 -14.42 -8.60 5.43
C PHE A 109 -14.85 -7.96 4.09
N SER A 110 -16.13 -8.08 3.74
CA SER A 110 -16.64 -7.64 2.45
C SER A 110 -16.48 -6.14 2.19
N THR A 111 -16.49 -5.31 3.23
CA THR A 111 -16.30 -3.86 3.17
C THR A 111 -14.89 -3.41 3.53
N THR A 112 -14.02 -4.33 3.94
CA THR A 112 -12.63 -4.05 4.28
C THR A 112 -11.82 -3.80 3.02
N GLN A 113 -11.03 -2.74 2.98
CA GLN A 113 -10.21 -2.34 1.85
C GLN A 113 -8.78 -2.05 2.30
N PHE A 114 -7.84 -2.19 1.40
CA PHE A 114 -6.47 -1.76 1.68
C PHE A 114 -6.41 -0.26 1.88
N ALA A 115 -5.64 0.16 2.87
CA ALA A 115 -5.38 1.56 3.15
C ALA A 115 -3.92 1.77 3.55
N GLU A 116 -3.41 2.95 3.26
CA GLU A 116 -2.15 3.42 3.80
C GLU A 116 -2.44 4.56 4.76
N HIS A 117 -2.05 4.36 6.02
CA HIS A 117 -2.25 5.33 7.06
C HIS A 117 -0.94 6.09 7.31
N GLU A 118 -1.00 7.41 7.39
CA GLU A 118 0.11 8.21 7.90
C GLU A 118 0.10 8.14 9.43
N VAL A 119 1.03 7.39 9.97
CA VAL A 119 1.13 7.13 11.41
C VAL A 119 2.56 7.38 11.85
N THR A 120 2.74 8.30 12.79
CA THR A 120 4.05 8.62 13.34
C THR A 120 4.77 7.38 13.86
N PHE A 121 6.10 7.40 13.80
CA PHE A 121 6.88 6.32 14.38
C PHE A 121 6.72 6.27 15.90
N LEU A 122 6.64 5.05 16.42
CA LEU A 122 6.61 4.83 17.85
C LEU A 122 8.04 4.94 18.42
N LYS A 123 8.14 5.38 19.66
CA LYS A 123 9.44 5.56 20.35
C LYS A 123 10.26 4.26 20.45
N ASN A 124 9.59 3.12 20.39
CA ASN A 124 10.19 1.79 20.53
C ASN A 124 10.31 1.04 19.19
N GLU A 125 10.09 1.72 18.05
CA GLU A 125 10.39 1.15 16.75
C GLU A 125 11.89 1.24 16.45
N ASN A 126 12.45 0.21 15.82
CA ASN A 126 13.84 0.20 15.43
C ASN A 126 14.03 1.01 14.14
N LEU A 127 14.49 2.24 14.29
CA LEU A 127 14.78 3.17 13.20
C LEU A 127 16.27 3.25 12.84
N ASN A 128 17.08 2.27 13.27
CA ASN A 128 18.50 2.24 12.96
C ASN A 128 18.73 2.35 11.44
N HIS A 129 19.62 3.25 11.05
CA HIS A 129 19.92 3.58 9.65
C HIS A 129 18.77 4.21 8.84
N PHE A 130 17.61 4.43 9.45
CA PHE A 130 16.46 5.00 8.75
C PHE A 130 16.71 6.43 8.31
N GLU A 131 17.22 7.25 9.22
CA GLU A 131 17.54 8.66 8.96
C GLU A 131 18.67 8.80 7.93
N SER A 132 19.73 8.03 8.06
CA SER A 132 20.82 8.03 7.09
C SER A 132 20.39 7.62 5.69
N SER A 133 19.55 6.59 5.59
CA SER A 133 18.96 6.15 4.31
C SER A 133 18.04 7.21 3.72
N HIS A 134 17.20 7.83 4.53
CA HIS A 134 16.34 8.94 4.11
C HIS A 134 17.15 10.10 3.54
N ASN A 135 18.18 10.54 4.27
CA ASN A 135 19.05 11.65 3.86
C ASN A 135 19.81 11.32 2.58
N LEU A 136 20.29 10.09 2.42
CA LEU A 136 20.96 9.64 1.19
C LEU A 136 20.03 9.73 -0.04
N VAL A 137 18.82 9.23 0.08
CA VAL A 137 17.83 9.27 -1.01
C VAL A 137 17.45 10.71 -1.34
N LYS A 138 17.23 11.55 -0.34
CA LYS A 138 16.92 12.96 -0.50
C LYS A 138 18.07 13.72 -1.21
N THR A 139 19.30 13.43 -0.84
CA THR A 139 20.50 14.02 -1.49
C THR A 139 20.56 13.64 -2.98
N LYS A 140 20.26 12.39 -3.31
CA LYS A 140 20.21 11.93 -4.72
C LYS A 140 19.12 12.65 -5.51
N ILE A 141 17.90 12.77 -4.95
CA ILE A 141 16.80 13.51 -5.58
C ILE A 141 17.23 14.95 -5.85
N ASN A 142 17.73 15.64 -4.85
CA ASN A 142 18.18 17.04 -4.99
C ASN A 142 19.29 17.19 -6.05
N GLY A 143 20.19 16.22 -6.16
CA GLY A 143 21.22 16.19 -7.20
C GLY A 143 20.63 16.10 -8.62
N TYR A 144 19.65 15.22 -8.82
CA TYR A 144 18.96 15.10 -10.11
C TYR A 144 18.08 16.30 -10.42
N GLU A 145 17.42 16.89 -9.44
CA GLU A 145 16.63 18.11 -9.62
C GLU A 145 17.48 19.30 -10.05
N LYS A 146 18.70 19.45 -9.49
CA LYS A 146 19.67 20.45 -9.95
C LYS A 146 20.10 20.23 -11.41
N GLN A 147 20.38 18.97 -11.79
CA GLN A 147 20.72 18.65 -13.19
C GLN A 147 19.57 18.98 -14.13
N ARG A 148 18.33 18.68 -13.72
CA ARG A 148 17.13 19.00 -14.48
C ARG A 148 16.97 20.52 -14.65
N SER A 149 17.12 21.28 -13.58
CA SER A 149 17.02 22.75 -13.63
C SER A 149 18.04 23.36 -14.58
N ALA A 150 19.26 22.81 -14.67
CA ALA A 150 20.26 23.26 -15.63
C ALA A 150 19.84 23.00 -17.09
N LEU A 151 19.22 21.84 -17.37
CA LEU A 151 18.65 21.55 -18.70
C LEU A 151 17.45 22.43 -19.03
N GLU A 152 16.59 22.72 -18.06
CA GLU A 152 15.44 23.63 -18.24
C GLU A 152 15.91 25.05 -18.56
N GLN A 153 17.00 25.52 -17.96
CA GLN A 153 17.62 26.80 -18.31
C GLN A 153 18.16 26.82 -19.75
N LYS A 154 18.81 25.74 -20.19
CA LYS A 154 19.24 25.60 -21.58
C LYS A 154 18.05 25.64 -22.55
N MET A 155 16.98 24.88 -22.24
CA MET A 155 15.74 24.90 -23.04
C MET A 155 15.19 26.32 -23.18
N GLN A 156 15.14 27.07 -22.09
CA GLN A 156 14.62 28.44 -22.09
C GLN A 156 15.53 29.41 -22.86
N ALA A 157 16.84 29.25 -22.76
CA ALA A 157 17.80 30.04 -23.51
C ALA A 157 17.68 29.80 -25.01
N ASN A 158 17.59 28.53 -25.42
CA ASN A 158 17.47 28.14 -26.82
C ASN A 158 16.13 28.54 -27.47
N ARG A 159 15.05 28.64 -26.69
CA ARG A 159 13.75 29.14 -27.17
C ARG A 159 13.69 30.66 -27.37
N LYS A 160 14.62 31.41 -26.76
CA LYS A 160 14.67 32.89 -26.86
C LYS A 160 15.42 33.41 -28.08
N ASP A 161 16.11 32.56 -28.79
CA ASP A 161 16.81 32.96 -30.02
C ASP A 161 15.81 33.01 -31.19
N GLU A 162 15.24 34.21 -31.41
CA GLU A 162 14.26 34.52 -32.48
C GLU A 162 14.86 34.53 -33.90
N THR A 163 16.02 34.00 -34.12
CA THR A 163 16.70 34.04 -35.43
C THR A 163 16.34 32.87 -36.34
N GLY A 164 15.16 32.23 -36.19
CA GLY A 164 14.50 31.52 -37.30
C GLY A 164 15.15 30.21 -37.79
N GLU A 165 16.31 29.82 -37.36
CA GLU A 165 16.92 28.55 -37.68
C GLU A 165 16.89 27.59 -36.47
N ALA A 166 15.83 26.81 -36.37
CA ALA A 166 15.71 25.72 -35.37
C ALA A 166 16.75 24.60 -35.69
N LYS A 167 17.98 24.81 -35.23
CA LYS A 167 19.01 23.74 -35.19
C LYS A 167 18.85 22.73 -34.10
N ILE A 168 17.85 22.87 -33.25
CA ILE A 168 17.63 22.10 -32.02
C ILE A 168 16.19 21.66 -32.04
N GLY A 169 15.88 20.42 -31.56
CA GLY A 169 14.55 19.85 -31.61
C GLY A 169 13.46 20.75 -31.02
N ASP A 170 12.20 20.46 -31.30
CA ASP A 170 11.00 21.29 -30.95
C ASP A 170 10.93 21.70 -29.47
N ASN A 171 11.64 20.98 -28.58
CA ASN A 171 11.74 21.25 -27.14
C ASN A 171 12.90 22.15 -26.73
N GLY A 172 13.77 22.57 -27.67
CA GLY A 172 14.93 23.40 -27.40
C GLY A 172 16.14 22.64 -26.83
N LEU A 173 16.14 21.31 -26.87
CA LEU A 173 17.24 20.45 -26.47
C LEU A 173 17.83 19.71 -27.69
N ASP A 174 19.13 19.48 -27.67
CA ASP A 174 19.72 18.52 -28.58
C ASP A 174 19.33 17.07 -28.19
N PRO A 175 19.51 16.08 -29.12
CA PRO A 175 19.12 14.70 -28.82
C PRO A 175 19.83 14.08 -27.60
N GLY A 176 21.05 14.54 -27.28
CA GLY A 176 21.81 14.06 -26.14
C GLY A 176 21.27 14.64 -24.81
N ASP A 177 20.93 15.91 -24.81
CA ASP A 177 20.31 16.58 -23.66
C ASP A 177 18.89 16.06 -23.44
N ASP A 178 18.13 15.77 -24.48
CA ASP A 178 16.79 15.20 -24.36
C ASP A 178 16.82 13.78 -23.77
N ALA A 179 17.71 12.92 -24.23
CA ALA A 179 17.94 11.60 -23.65
C ALA A 179 18.40 11.69 -22.18
N SER A 180 19.23 12.71 -21.87
CA SER A 180 19.67 12.96 -20.49
C SER A 180 18.52 13.41 -19.60
N ASN A 181 17.64 14.28 -20.08
CA ASN A 181 16.44 14.73 -19.36
C ASN A 181 15.50 13.57 -19.07
N ALA A 182 15.25 12.70 -20.06
CA ALA A 182 14.41 11.50 -19.86
C ALA A 182 14.99 10.59 -18.76
N ARG A 183 16.31 10.37 -18.76
CA ARG A 183 17.00 9.59 -17.73
C ARG A 183 16.92 10.23 -16.34
N ILE A 184 17.10 11.54 -16.25
CA ILE A 184 17.00 12.29 -15.00
C ILE A 184 15.59 12.17 -14.42
N LEU A 185 14.55 12.37 -15.22
CA LEU A 185 13.15 12.22 -14.79
C LEU A 185 12.85 10.82 -14.27
N LYS A 186 13.34 9.78 -14.97
CA LYS A 186 13.21 8.39 -14.53
C LYS A 186 13.91 8.16 -13.19
N ASN A 187 15.11 8.72 -12.99
CA ASN A 187 15.85 8.58 -11.73
C ASN A 187 15.16 9.34 -10.59
N ILE A 188 14.64 10.54 -10.82
CA ILE A 188 13.85 11.27 -9.83
C ILE A 188 12.63 10.46 -9.40
N SER A 189 11.87 9.94 -10.36
CA SER A 189 10.69 9.10 -10.08
C SER A 189 11.06 7.88 -9.25
N ARG A 190 12.12 7.16 -9.63
CA ARG A 190 12.62 5.99 -8.91
C ARG A 190 13.00 6.31 -7.47
N HIS A 191 13.77 7.38 -7.26
CA HIS A 191 14.19 7.75 -5.91
C HIS A 191 13.05 8.33 -5.07
N LYS A 192 12.02 8.94 -5.66
CA LYS A 192 10.80 9.32 -4.95
C LYS A 192 10.07 8.09 -4.40
N ILE A 193 9.99 7.00 -5.16
CA ILE A 193 9.45 5.71 -4.70
C ILE A 193 10.33 5.14 -3.55
N GLU A 194 11.64 5.25 -3.65
CA GLU A 194 12.53 4.84 -2.55
C GLU A 194 12.35 5.70 -1.29
N ALA A 195 12.14 7.01 -1.44
CA ALA A 195 11.86 7.90 -0.31
C ALA A 195 10.58 7.53 0.44
N ASP A 196 9.60 6.95 -0.25
CA ASP A 196 8.38 6.48 0.39
C ASP A 196 8.63 5.37 1.42
N ARG A 197 9.69 4.57 1.26
CA ARG A 197 10.08 3.53 2.22
C ARG A 197 10.46 4.07 3.58
N THR A 198 10.82 5.35 3.64
CA THR A 198 11.24 6.03 4.87
C THR A 198 10.17 6.97 5.43
N LYS A 199 8.99 7.01 4.86
CA LYS A 199 7.86 7.77 5.42
C LYS A 199 7.21 7.01 6.59
N PRO A 200 6.65 7.74 7.57
CA PRO A 200 5.96 7.13 8.70
C PRO A 200 4.57 6.63 8.29
N ARG A 201 4.56 5.53 7.52
CA ARG A 201 3.33 4.92 7.00
C ARG A 201 3.09 3.54 7.56
N VAL A 202 1.83 3.15 7.58
CA VAL A 202 1.36 1.81 7.88
C VAL A 202 0.58 1.27 6.69
N HIS A 203 0.93 0.08 6.27
CA HIS A 203 0.12 -0.72 5.36
C HIS A 203 -0.90 -1.48 6.19
N GLY A 204 -2.10 -0.99 6.25
CA GLY A 204 -3.20 -1.56 6.99
C GLY A 204 -4.44 -1.67 6.13
N VAL A 205 -5.58 -1.67 6.77
CA VAL A 205 -6.89 -1.71 6.12
C VAL A 205 -7.75 -0.55 6.58
N PHE A 206 -8.81 -0.32 5.84
CA PHE A 206 -9.90 0.58 6.19
C PHE A 206 -11.22 -0.16 6.00
N THR A 207 -12.06 -0.13 7.00
CA THR A 207 -13.41 -0.68 6.95
C THR A 207 -14.43 0.45 6.97
N GLY A 208 -15.26 0.55 5.94
CA GLY A 208 -16.20 1.68 5.83
C GLY A 208 -16.91 1.74 4.48
N LYS A 209 -17.50 2.90 4.22
CA LYS A 209 -18.17 3.13 2.92
C LYS A 209 -17.17 3.06 1.78
N THR A 210 -17.49 2.22 0.83
CA THR A 210 -16.77 2.15 -0.44
C THR A 210 -17.06 3.41 -1.26
N VAL A 211 -16.01 4.05 -1.77
CA VAL A 211 -16.12 5.25 -2.60
C VAL A 211 -15.87 4.88 -4.06
N LYS A 212 -16.78 5.29 -4.95
CA LYS A 212 -16.64 5.08 -6.39
C LYS A 212 -15.59 6.03 -6.96
N LYS A 213 -14.53 5.53 -7.58
CA LYS A 213 -13.66 6.34 -8.42
C LYS A 213 -13.76 5.97 -9.89
N LYS A 214 -13.82 7.00 -10.74
CA LYS A 214 -13.98 6.82 -12.19
C LYS A 214 -12.70 6.49 -12.94
N ASN A 215 -11.55 6.88 -12.45
CA ASN A 215 -10.26 6.66 -13.12
C ASN A 215 -9.24 6.23 -12.09
N VAL A 216 -8.85 4.99 -12.17
CA VAL A 216 -7.91 4.40 -11.23
C VAL A 216 -6.59 4.20 -11.92
N SER A 217 -5.57 4.91 -11.48
CA SER A 217 -4.20 4.80 -12.00
C SER A 217 -3.35 3.75 -11.27
N GLY A 218 -3.93 2.95 -10.40
CA GLY A 218 -3.22 1.90 -9.67
C GLY A 218 -2.27 2.37 -8.57
N LEU A 219 -2.20 3.66 -8.30
CA LEU A 219 -1.40 4.20 -7.21
C LEU A 219 -2.22 4.19 -5.92
N ILE A 220 -1.68 3.55 -4.89
CA ILE A 220 -2.22 3.61 -3.54
C ILE A 220 -1.85 4.97 -2.98
N GLU A 221 -2.84 5.83 -2.77
CA GLU A 221 -2.58 7.11 -2.11
C GLU A 221 -2.34 6.89 -0.61
N PRO A 222 -1.31 7.53 -0.07
CA PRO A 222 -0.97 7.39 1.33
C PRO A 222 -1.86 8.29 2.17
N VAL A 223 -2.95 7.82 2.65
CA VAL A 223 -3.74 8.50 3.71
C VAL A 223 -4.69 7.49 4.33
N ALA A 224 -5.27 7.82 5.46
CA ALA A 224 -6.41 7.13 6.06
C ALA A 224 -7.68 7.29 5.20
N LYS A 225 -7.62 6.89 3.94
CA LYS A 225 -8.76 6.79 3.04
C LYS A 225 -8.78 5.41 2.39
N PRO A 226 -9.99 4.97 1.98
CA PRO A 226 -10.11 3.71 1.26
C PRO A 226 -9.18 3.67 0.07
N TRP A 227 -8.59 2.51 -0.17
CA TRP A 227 -7.87 2.28 -1.41
C TRP A 227 -8.87 2.25 -2.55
N ASP A 228 -8.67 3.11 -3.51
CA ASP A 228 -9.53 3.28 -4.66
C ASP A 228 -8.87 2.88 -5.98
N GLY A 229 -7.78 2.11 -5.85
CA GLY A 229 -7.08 1.45 -6.95
C GLY A 229 -7.92 0.37 -7.63
N PRO A 230 -7.36 -0.31 -8.66
CA PRO A 230 -7.99 -1.48 -9.26
C PRO A 230 -8.31 -2.50 -8.15
N GLY A 231 -9.51 -3.03 -7.98
CA GLY A 231 -9.90 -3.95 -6.97
C GLY A 231 -10.94 -3.47 -5.99
N TYR A 232 -11.34 -2.27 -6.16
CA TYR A 232 -12.45 -1.70 -5.47
C TYR A 232 -13.79 -2.36 -5.88
N ILE A 233 -14.54 -2.86 -4.90
CA ILE A 233 -15.90 -3.41 -5.12
C ILE A 233 -16.91 -2.51 -4.43
N GLU A 234 -17.95 -2.13 -5.14
CA GLU A 234 -19.10 -1.46 -4.55
C GLU A 234 -19.83 -2.41 -3.60
N LYS A 235 -20.33 -1.85 -2.51
CA LYS A 235 -21.09 -2.59 -1.49
C LYS A 235 -22.26 -3.37 -2.09
N ASP A 236 -22.87 -2.90 -3.16
CA ASP A 236 -24.03 -3.49 -3.80
C ASP A 236 -23.70 -4.65 -4.78
N THR A 237 -22.40 -4.97 -4.94
CA THR A 237 -21.94 -6.07 -5.80
C THR A 237 -21.56 -7.32 -5.00
N ILE A 238 -21.75 -7.31 -3.71
CA ILE A 238 -21.47 -8.45 -2.84
C ILE A 238 -22.75 -9.23 -2.69
N LEU A 239 -22.75 -10.43 -3.25
CA LEU A 239 -23.83 -11.42 -3.18
C LEU A 239 -24.04 -11.92 -1.76
#